data_af98757f444448f6aa2702cda2d372f0
#
_entry.id   af98757f444448f6aa2702cda2d372f0
#
_cell.length_a   1.000
_cell.length_b   1.000
_cell.length_c   1.000
_cell.angle_alpha   90.00
_cell.angle_beta   90.00
_cell.angle_gamma   90.00
#
_symmetry.space_group_name_H-M   'P 1'
#
loop_
_entity.id
_entity.type
_entity.pdbx_description
1 polymer ?
#
loop_
_entity_poly.entity_id
_entity_poly.type
_entity_poly.pdbx_seq_one_letter_code
_entity_poly.pdbx_strand_id
1 'polypeptide(L)'
;MEIISPNDFGTAKRKRILYGFIFLISLVYVGRLAQLQILEGEEYRSKSEMQAIRQVIKEPVRGSVYDRNGRLIVHNIPSQAITITPAEFDMRTAPFLAAVLGVEETELRAKILRYRRTSPTIPVKIFRDADPKIIAAIEENIQDLPGVAVLSESKRVYDFAGDSPHLFGYTKEIAEHQLVQFGDYYRPGDVIGYSGIEAGYETFMRGRKGVEFAAVNVLGQRVSSFNNGKNDIPPEDGFNVKLGIDIRLHDYVDSLINRRGALVAIEPQTGEILALVSK
;
A
#
# COMPACT_ATOMS: atom_id res chain seq x y z
N MET A 1 7.99 -62.30 -60.01
CA MET A 1 7.45 -61.02 -59.43
C MET A 1 7.27 -61.27 -57.93
N GLU A 2 8.34 -61.08 -57.17
CA GLU A 2 8.31 -61.30 -55.71
C GLU A 2 7.64 -60.09 -55.05
N ILE A 3 6.57 -60.38 -54.33
CA ILE A 3 5.86 -59.40 -53.59
C ILE A 3 6.64 -59.16 -52.30
N ILE A 4 7.33 -58.04 -52.23
CA ILE A 4 8.03 -57.58 -51.03
C ILE A 4 6.97 -57.25 -49.93
N SER A 5 6.96 -58.07 -48.90
CA SER A 5 6.05 -57.89 -47.76
C SER A 5 6.42 -56.58 -46.99
N PRO A 6 5.44 -55.76 -46.62
CA PRO A 6 5.71 -54.49 -45.99
C PRO A 6 6.24 -54.54 -44.53
N ASN A 7 6.54 -55.72 -44.01
CA ASN A 7 6.85 -55.93 -42.59
C ASN A 7 8.33 -56.11 -42.23
N ASP A 8 9.26 -55.89 -43.16
CA ASP A 8 10.69 -56.06 -42.87
C ASP A 8 11.42 -54.74 -42.62
N PHE A 9 10.83 -53.91 -41.76
CA PHE A 9 11.52 -52.74 -41.21
C PHE A 9 12.41 -53.14 -40.02
N GLY A 10 13.62 -53.55 -40.34
CA GLY A 10 14.74 -53.64 -39.41
C GLY A 10 15.03 -55.05 -38.87
N THR A 11 16.22 -55.54 -39.17
CA THR A 11 16.79 -56.76 -38.60
C THR A 11 16.72 -56.70 -37.07
N ALA A 12 16.51 -57.82 -36.39
CA ALA A 12 16.41 -57.92 -34.91
C ALA A 12 17.57 -57.23 -34.18
N LYS A 13 18.75 -57.12 -34.83
CA LYS A 13 19.90 -56.35 -34.34
C LYS A 13 19.64 -54.81 -34.27
N ARG A 14 19.00 -54.25 -35.31
CA ARG A 14 18.68 -52.82 -35.37
C ARG A 14 17.62 -52.44 -34.31
N LYS A 15 16.64 -53.27 -34.10
CA LYS A 15 15.62 -53.09 -33.04
C LYS A 15 16.25 -53.10 -31.65
N ARG A 16 17.18 -54.04 -31.38
CA ARG A 16 17.90 -54.07 -30.09
C ARG A 16 18.78 -52.84 -29.86
N ILE A 17 19.45 -52.35 -30.90
CA ILE A 17 20.25 -51.10 -30.81
C ILE A 17 19.35 -49.91 -30.53
N LEU A 18 18.20 -49.82 -31.21
CA LEU A 18 17.23 -48.75 -30.99
C LEU A 18 16.67 -48.77 -29.55
N TYR A 19 16.27 -49.95 -29.06
CA TYR A 19 15.81 -50.10 -27.68
C TYR A 19 16.91 -49.78 -26.66
N GLY A 20 18.14 -50.19 -26.93
CA GLY A 20 19.30 -49.84 -26.09
C GLY A 20 19.53 -48.33 -26.04
N PHE A 21 19.41 -47.63 -27.18
CA PHE A 21 19.55 -46.18 -27.25
C PHE A 21 18.44 -45.43 -26.51
N ILE A 22 17.17 -45.88 -26.70
CA ILE A 22 16.01 -45.34 -25.98
C ILE A 22 16.17 -45.55 -24.45
N PHE A 23 16.60 -46.75 -24.05
CA PHE A 23 16.86 -47.07 -22.65
C PHE A 23 17.95 -46.19 -22.05
N LEU A 24 19.05 -45.98 -22.77
CA LEU A 24 20.13 -45.08 -22.32
C LEU A 24 19.66 -43.63 -22.16
N ILE A 25 18.92 -43.11 -23.12
CA ILE A 25 18.31 -41.76 -23.04
C ILE A 25 17.38 -41.69 -21.82
N SER A 26 16.48 -42.68 -21.66
CA SER A 26 15.57 -42.72 -20.52
C SER A 26 16.33 -42.75 -19.18
N LEU A 27 17.43 -43.47 -19.09
CA LEU A 27 18.26 -43.53 -17.89
C LEU A 27 18.88 -42.18 -17.56
N VAL A 28 19.36 -41.47 -18.58
CA VAL A 28 19.90 -40.08 -18.41
C VAL A 28 18.82 -39.14 -17.95
N TYR A 29 17.61 -39.20 -18.52
CA TYR A 29 16.49 -38.35 -18.06
C TYR A 29 16.05 -38.67 -16.63
N VAL A 30 15.93 -39.95 -16.27
CA VAL A 30 15.61 -40.38 -14.90
C VAL A 30 16.69 -39.90 -13.93
N GLY A 31 17.97 -40.07 -14.27
CA GLY A 31 19.07 -39.56 -13.49
C GLY A 31 19.01 -38.03 -13.29
N ARG A 32 18.72 -37.27 -14.34
CA ARG A 32 18.57 -35.82 -14.26
C ARG A 32 17.33 -35.41 -13.45
N LEU A 33 16.21 -36.11 -13.58
CA LEU A 33 15.03 -35.90 -12.77
C LEU A 33 15.30 -36.18 -11.28
N ALA A 34 16.00 -37.26 -10.97
CA ALA A 34 16.38 -37.60 -9.61
C ALA A 34 17.32 -36.52 -9.01
N GLN A 35 18.29 -36.02 -9.78
CA GLN A 35 19.15 -34.92 -9.36
C GLN A 35 18.33 -33.66 -9.06
N LEU A 36 17.45 -33.25 -9.96
CA LEU A 36 16.59 -32.08 -9.80
C LEU A 36 15.63 -32.19 -8.61
N GLN A 37 15.09 -33.38 -8.35
CA GLN A 37 14.11 -33.59 -7.28
C GLN A 37 14.74 -33.85 -5.91
N ILE A 38 15.90 -34.53 -5.86
CA ILE A 38 16.50 -34.95 -4.59
C ILE A 38 17.62 -33.99 -4.17
N LEU A 39 18.53 -33.62 -5.08
CA LEU A 39 19.68 -32.78 -4.73
C LEU A 39 19.38 -31.28 -4.84
N GLU A 40 18.65 -30.87 -5.85
CA GLU A 40 18.33 -29.47 -6.13
C GLU A 40 16.88 -29.12 -5.72
N GLY A 41 16.11 -30.08 -5.22
CA GLY A 41 14.68 -29.92 -4.92
C GLY A 41 14.39 -28.87 -3.86
N GLU A 42 15.20 -28.77 -2.82
CA GLU A 42 15.07 -27.73 -1.78
C GLU A 42 15.36 -26.33 -2.33
N GLU A 43 16.34 -26.20 -3.20
CA GLU A 43 16.69 -24.92 -3.83
C GLU A 43 15.56 -24.41 -4.76
N TYR A 44 15.00 -25.30 -5.60
CA TYR A 44 13.87 -24.95 -6.48
C TYR A 44 12.59 -24.70 -5.68
N ARG A 45 12.37 -25.44 -4.59
CA ARG A 45 11.25 -25.22 -3.69
C ARG A 45 11.36 -23.86 -2.98
N SER A 46 12.51 -23.51 -2.47
CA SER A 46 12.75 -22.22 -1.83
C SER A 46 12.61 -21.04 -2.81
N LYS A 47 13.08 -21.20 -4.07
CA LYS A 47 12.88 -20.21 -5.13
C LYS A 47 11.39 -20.06 -5.48
N SER A 48 10.64 -21.15 -5.57
CA SER A 48 9.20 -21.13 -5.82
C SER A 48 8.44 -20.49 -4.65
N GLU A 49 8.81 -20.80 -3.41
CA GLU A 49 8.22 -20.21 -2.21
C GLU A 49 8.52 -18.71 -2.12
N MET A 50 9.76 -18.28 -2.43
CA MET A 50 10.11 -16.85 -2.46
C MET A 50 9.36 -16.06 -3.55
N GLN A 51 9.05 -16.67 -4.69
CA GLN A 51 8.24 -16.04 -5.74
C GLN A 51 6.76 -15.98 -5.39
N ALA A 52 6.30 -16.84 -4.48
CA ALA A 52 4.92 -16.87 -4.00
C ALA A 52 4.68 -15.97 -2.77
N ILE A 53 5.70 -15.26 -2.29
CA ILE A 53 5.59 -14.40 -1.11
C ILE A 53 5.50 -12.93 -1.54
N ARG A 54 4.44 -12.25 -1.12
CA ARG A 54 4.27 -10.81 -1.29
C ARG A 54 4.37 -10.10 0.06
N GLN A 55 5.19 -9.07 0.11
CA GLN A 55 5.25 -8.17 1.25
C GLN A 55 4.09 -7.19 1.19
N VAL A 56 3.23 -7.22 2.19
CA VAL A 56 2.13 -6.27 2.39
C VAL A 56 2.54 -5.31 3.50
N ILE A 57 2.68 -4.04 3.17
CA ILE A 57 2.99 -3.01 4.16
C ILE A 57 1.78 -2.78 5.05
N LYS A 58 2.00 -2.79 6.36
CA LYS A 58 1.02 -2.39 7.37
C LYS A 58 1.36 -0.99 7.86
N GLU A 59 0.45 -0.08 7.61
CA GLU A 59 0.63 1.30 8.05
C GLU A 59 0.38 1.40 9.56
N PRO A 60 1.26 2.10 10.31
CA PRO A 60 1.06 2.41 11.71
C PRO A 60 -0.03 3.46 11.89
N VAL A 61 -0.59 3.54 13.08
CA VAL A 61 -1.49 4.64 13.45
C VAL A 61 -0.62 5.86 13.78
N ARG A 62 -0.91 6.99 13.11
CA ARG A 62 -0.21 8.25 13.36
C ARG A 62 -0.57 8.77 14.75
N GLY A 63 0.40 9.27 15.51
CA GLY A 63 0.22 9.82 16.84
C GLY A 63 -0.83 10.95 16.88
N SER A 64 -1.59 11.02 17.96
CA SER A 64 -2.58 12.08 18.20
C SER A 64 -1.96 13.30 18.84
N VAL A 65 -2.60 14.46 18.68
CA VAL A 65 -2.18 15.73 19.30
C VAL A 65 -3.18 16.12 20.38
N TYR A 66 -2.66 16.44 21.55
CA TYR A 66 -3.43 16.87 22.71
C TYR A 66 -3.04 18.28 23.13
N ASP A 67 -4.01 19.00 23.71
CA ASP A 67 -3.75 20.28 24.35
C ASP A 67 -3.08 20.10 25.74
N ARG A 68 -2.75 21.22 26.40
CA ARG A 68 -2.17 21.20 27.75
C ARG A 68 -3.05 20.51 28.80
N ASN A 69 -4.36 20.49 28.60
CA ASN A 69 -5.34 19.90 29.50
C ASN A 69 -5.68 18.44 29.17
N GLY A 70 -5.03 17.86 28.13
CA GLY A 70 -5.27 16.48 27.68
C GLY A 70 -6.49 16.35 26.76
N ARG A 71 -6.98 17.45 26.17
CA ARG A 71 -8.04 17.38 25.17
C ARG A 71 -7.46 16.98 23.83
N LEU A 72 -8.17 16.11 23.14
CA LEU A 72 -7.82 15.66 21.81
C LEU A 72 -8.07 16.81 20.81
N ILE A 73 -7.02 17.21 20.08
CA ILE A 73 -7.07 18.29 19.08
C ILE A 73 -7.00 17.70 17.67
N VAL A 74 -6.05 16.78 17.45
CA VAL A 74 -5.85 16.14 16.16
C VAL A 74 -5.77 14.63 16.36
N HIS A 75 -6.60 13.90 15.64
CA HIS A 75 -6.70 12.46 15.80
C HIS A 75 -6.98 11.75 14.48
N ASN A 76 -7.06 10.44 14.54
CA ASN A 76 -7.34 9.61 13.38
C ASN A 76 -8.70 8.95 13.56
N ILE A 77 -9.46 8.90 12.46
CA ILE A 77 -10.67 8.09 12.36
C ILE A 77 -10.51 7.03 11.27
N PRO A 78 -11.16 5.88 11.40
CA PRO A 78 -11.19 4.89 10.31
C PRO A 78 -11.83 5.50 9.06
N SER A 79 -11.23 5.24 7.92
CA SER A 79 -11.72 5.65 6.61
C SER A 79 -11.44 4.54 5.60
N GLN A 80 -12.02 4.62 4.43
CA GLN A 80 -11.82 3.68 3.36
C GLN A 80 -11.34 4.38 2.09
N ALA A 81 -10.37 3.77 1.42
CA ALA A 81 -9.84 4.24 0.17
C ALA A 81 -10.04 3.19 -0.93
N ILE A 82 -10.25 3.65 -2.15
CA ILE A 82 -10.27 2.80 -3.32
C ILE A 82 -8.86 2.79 -3.91
N THR A 83 -8.31 1.59 -4.06
CA THR A 83 -7.00 1.36 -4.66
C THR A 83 -7.13 0.67 -6.00
N ILE A 84 -6.17 0.91 -6.88
CA ILE A 84 -6.03 0.20 -8.15
C ILE A 84 -4.61 -0.34 -8.27
N THR A 85 -4.47 -1.61 -8.70
CA THR A 85 -3.21 -2.14 -9.23
C THR A 85 -3.17 -1.83 -10.72
N PRO A 86 -2.35 -0.86 -11.19
CA PRO A 86 -2.48 -0.35 -12.56
C PRO A 86 -2.26 -1.38 -13.66
N ALA A 87 -1.40 -2.39 -13.43
CA ALA A 87 -1.13 -3.45 -14.39
C ALA A 87 -2.33 -4.41 -14.56
N GLU A 88 -3.10 -4.62 -13.51
CA GLU A 88 -4.24 -5.54 -13.49
C GLU A 88 -5.55 -4.86 -13.92
N PHE A 89 -5.61 -3.53 -13.85
CA PHE A 89 -6.82 -2.77 -14.11
C PHE A 89 -7.21 -2.79 -15.59
N ASP A 90 -8.47 -3.17 -15.87
CA ASP A 90 -9.03 -3.11 -17.22
C ASP A 90 -9.55 -1.68 -17.51
N MET A 91 -8.91 -0.99 -18.45
CA MET A 91 -9.30 0.38 -18.84
C MET A 91 -10.73 0.47 -19.44
N ARG A 92 -11.35 -0.65 -19.81
CA ARG A 92 -12.74 -0.67 -20.29
C ARG A 92 -13.74 -0.42 -19.18
N THR A 93 -13.36 -0.72 -17.93
CA THR A 93 -14.20 -0.49 -16.74
C THR A 93 -14.05 0.92 -16.16
N ALA A 94 -13.12 1.73 -16.70
CA ALA A 94 -12.89 3.10 -16.23
C ALA A 94 -14.13 4.01 -16.27
N PRO A 95 -15.02 3.97 -17.28
CA PRO A 95 -16.25 4.77 -17.28
C PRO A 95 -17.17 4.43 -16.10
N PHE A 96 -17.37 3.14 -15.82
CA PHE A 96 -18.15 2.67 -14.69
C PHE A 96 -17.57 3.15 -13.36
N LEU A 97 -16.25 2.93 -13.18
CA LEU A 97 -15.56 3.34 -11.96
C LEU A 97 -15.60 4.85 -11.74
N ALA A 98 -15.42 5.66 -12.81
CA ALA A 98 -15.53 7.11 -12.75
C ALA A 98 -16.93 7.56 -12.32
N ALA A 99 -17.97 6.94 -12.87
CA ALA A 99 -19.35 7.23 -12.50
C ALA A 99 -19.67 6.92 -11.04
N VAL A 100 -19.18 5.76 -10.53
CA VAL A 100 -19.36 5.37 -9.12
C VAL A 100 -18.60 6.32 -8.18
N LEU A 101 -17.39 6.73 -8.55
CA LEU A 101 -16.57 7.65 -7.77
C LEU A 101 -17.00 9.11 -7.87
N GLY A 102 -17.85 9.46 -8.85
CA GLY A 102 -18.25 10.83 -9.11
C GLY A 102 -17.11 11.72 -9.61
N VAL A 103 -16.13 11.15 -10.34
CA VAL A 103 -14.98 11.86 -10.91
C VAL A 103 -15.02 11.85 -12.44
N GLU A 104 -14.32 12.79 -13.06
CA GLU A 104 -14.19 12.81 -14.51
C GLU A 104 -13.40 11.60 -15.02
N GLU A 105 -13.94 10.89 -16.03
CA GLU A 105 -13.31 9.71 -16.62
C GLU A 105 -11.92 10.02 -17.18
N THR A 106 -11.77 11.16 -17.83
CA THR A 106 -10.51 11.61 -18.44
C THR A 106 -9.41 11.79 -17.40
N GLU A 107 -9.75 12.38 -16.25
CA GLU A 107 -8.85 12.56 -15.13
C GLU A 107 -8.45 11.21 -14.50
N LEU A 108 -9.44 10.35 -14.26
CA LEU A 108 -9.21 9.01 -13.73
C LEU A 108 -8.27 8.20 -14.64
N ARG A 109 -8.54 8.18 -15.95
CA ARG A 109 -7.68 7.50 -16.95
C ARG A 109 -6.26 8.05 -16.96
N ALA A 110 -6.11 9.38 -16.96
CA ALA A 110 -4.79 10.01 -16.93
C ALA A 110 -4.00 9.64 -15.67
N LYS A 111 -4.65 9.62 -14.51
CA LYS A 111 -4.06 9.21 -13.22
C LYS A 111 -3.61 7.74 -13.26
N ILE A 112 -4.45 6.83 -13.74
CA ILE A 112 -4.13 5.41 -13.87
C ILE A 112 -2.96 5.18 -14.84
N LEU A 113 -2.96 5.84 -16.01
CA LEU A 113 -1.89 5.72 -17.00
C LEU A 113 -0.56 6.24 -16.47
N ARG A 114 -0.56 7.31 -15.67
CA ARG A 114 0.64 7.81 -15.00
C ARG A 114 1.20 6.75 -14.06
N TYR A 115 0.37 6.17 -13.18
CA TYR A 115 0.81 5.13 -12.25
C TYR A 115 1.21 3.82 -12.96
N ARG A 116 0.60 3.50 -14.11
CA ARG A 116 1.02 2.35 -14.92
C ARG A 116 2.45 2.46 -15.42
N ARG A 117 2.98 3.68 -15.59
CA ARG A 117 4.38 3.94 -15.99
C ARG A 117 5.34 3.93 -14.80
N THR A 118 4.91 4.45 -13.64
CA THR A 118 5.79 4.64 -12.47
C THR A 118 5.73 3.48 -11.48
N SER A 119 4.58 2.85 -11.30
CA SER A 119 4.35 1.81 -10.28
C SER A 119 3.29 0.80 -10.77
N PRO A 120 3.57 0.00 -11.81
CA PRO A 120 2.56 -0.82 -12.47
C PRO A 120 1.95 -1.90 -11.57
N THR A 121 2.73 -2.51 -10.69
CA THR A 121 2.32 -3.66 -9.86
C THR A 121 2.00 -3.32 -8.42
N ILE A 122 2.23 -2.05 -8.02
CA ILE A 122 1.96 -1.60 -6.66
C ILE A 122 0.54 -1.01 -6.63
N PRO A 123 -0.34 -1.45 -5.69
CA PRO A 123 -1.64 -0.81 -5.51
C PRO A 123 -1.48 0.67 -5.15
N VAL A 124 -2.14 1.54 -5.90
CA VAL A 124 -2.15 2.99 -5.67
C VAL A 124 -3.53 3.47 -5.28
N LYS A 125 -3.61 4.39 -4.34
CA LYS A 125 -4.86 4.97 -3.86
C LYS A 125 -5.34 6.01 -4.88
N ILE A 126 -6.50 5.75 -5.47
CA ILE A 126 -7.09 6.66 -6.46
C ILE A 126 -8.17 7.56 -5.88
N PHE A 127 -8.88 7.07 -4.87
CA PHE A 127 -9.93 7.80 -4.18
C PHE A 127 -9.83 7.53 -2.68
N ARG A 128 -9.86 8.58 -1.87
CA ARG A 128 -9.76 8.52 -0.40
C ARG A 128 -11.06 8.96 0.22
N ASP A 129 -11.27 8.55 1.48
CA ASP A 129 -12.45 8.93 2.25
C ASP A 129 -13.76 8.60 1.51
N ALA A 130 -13.83 7.37 0.99
CA ALA A 130 -14.96 6.92 0.21
C ALA A 130 -16.20 6.75 1.10
N ASP A 131 -17.33 7.33 0.65
CA ASP A 131 -18.62 7.14 1.29
C ASP A 131 -19.03 5.66 1.31
N PRO A 132 -19.68 5.16 2.36
CA PRO A 132 -20.18 3.78 2.42
C PRO A 132 -21.00 3.34 1.20
N LYS A 133 -21.70 4.24 0.55
CA LYS A 133 -22.45 3.95 -0.69
C LYS A 133 -21.53 3.64 -1.87
N ILE A 134 -20.41 4.37 -1.98
CA ILE A 134 -19.39 4.13 -3.01
C ILE A 134 -18.74 2.76 -2.76
N ILE A 135 -18.41 2.48 -1.49
CA ILE A 135 -17.81 1.20 -1.11
C ILE A 135 -18.75 0.05 -1.46
N ALA A 136 -20.02 0.13 -1.07
CA ALA A 136 -21.01 -0.91 -1.38
C ALA A 136 -21.14 -1.15 -2.89
N ALA A 137 -21.21 -0.09 -3.70
CA ALA A 137 -21.27 -0.20 -5.14
C ALA A 137 -20.02 -0.85 -5.77
N ILE A 138 -18.83 -0.58 -5.21
CA ILE A 138 -17.58 -1.20 -5.65
C ILE A 138 -17.54 -2.68 -5.25
N GLU A 139 -17.88 -3.01 -4.00
CA GLU A 139 -17.87 -4.39 -3.50
C GLU A 139 -18.88 -5.29 -4.22
N GLU A 140 -20.06 -4.77 -4.56
CA GLU A 140 -21.06 -5.47 -5.36
C GLU A 140 -20.53 -5.84 -6.75
N ASN A 141 -19.71 -4.97 -7.36
CA ASN A 141 -19.19 -5.15 -8.72
C ASN A 141 -17.70 -5.54 -8.74
N ILE A 142 -17.13 -5.99 -7.62
CA ILE A 142 -15.68 -6.22 -7.49
C ILE A 142 -15.16 -7.29 -8.48
N GLN A 143 -15.99 -8.25 -8.86
CA GLN A 143 -15.64 -9.29 -9.82
C GLN A 143 -15.45 -8.75 -11.24
N ASP A 144 -16.14 -7.67 -11.57
CA ASP A 144 -16.07 -6.99 -12.87
C ASP A 144 -15.03 -5.87 -12.91
N LEU A 145 -14.36 -5.63 -11.76
CA LEU A 145 -13.37 -4.56 -11.58
C LEU A 145 -11.98 -5.13 -11.27
N PRO A 146 -11.31 -5.80 -12.23
CA PRO A 146 -10.01 -6.39 -12.00
C PRO A 146 -9.00 -5.32 -11.55
N GLY A 147 -8.19 -5.64 -10.54
CA GLY A 147 -7.18 -4.75 -9.98
C GLY A 147 -7.72 -3.64 -9.09
N VAL A 148 -9.02 -3.53 -8.86
CA VAL A 148 -9.62 -2.60 -7.89
C VAL A 148 -9.75 -3.30 -6.54
N ALA A 149 -9.46 -2.57 -5.45
CA ALA A 149 -9.65 -3.06 -4.10
C ALA A 149 -10.05 -1.92 -3.15
N VAL A 150 -10.78 -2.29 -2.11
CA VAL A 150 -11.09 -1.39 -0.99
C VAL A 150 -10.02 -1.57 0.08
N LEU A 151 -9.41 -0.48 0.52
CA LEU A 151 -8.39 -0.46 1.55
C LEU A 151 -8.90 0.35 2.75
N SER A 152 -8.86 -0.24 3.93
CA SER A 152 -9.06 0.50 5.17
C SER A 152 -7.83 1.36 5.46
N GLU A 153 -8.04 2.65 5.65
CA GLU A 153 -6.98 3.59 6.00
C GLU A 153 -7.40 4.50 7.17
N SER A 154 -6.49 5.34 7.59
CA SER A 154 -6.71 6.30 8.65
C SER A 154 -6.84 7.70 8.07
N LYS A 155 -7.94 8.40 8.39
CA LYS A 155 -8.16 9.80 8.02
C LYS A 155 -7.81 10.70 9.19
N ARG A 156 -7.02 11.74 8.94
CA ARG A 156 -6.65 12.75 9.92
C ARG A 156 -7.79 13.74 10.12
N VAL A 157 -8.19 13.95 11.37
CA VAL A 157 -9.25 14.90 11.76
C VAL A 157 -8.68 15.94 12.71
N TYR A 158 -9.05 17.18 12.46
CA TYR A 158 -8.67 18.35 13.22
C TYR A 158 -9.93 18.87 13.94
N ASP A 159 -9.97 18.68 15.25
CA ASP A 159 -11.16 18.94 16.10
C ASP A 159 -10.99 20.24 16.89
N PHE A 160 -10.99 21.36 16.17
CA PHE A 160 -10.98 22.71 16.73
C PHE A 160 -11.76 23.67 15.83
N ALA A 161 -12.29 24.74 16.45
CA ALA A 161 -13.21 25.65 15.76
C ALA A 161 -12.51 26.68 14.86
N GLY A 162 -11.22 26.95 15.10
CA GLY A 162 -10.49 27.99 14.39
C GLY A 162 -9.72 27.50 13.17
N ASP A 163 -9.34 28.46 12.33
CA ASP A 163 -8.51 28.24 11.13
C ASP A 163 -7.03 28.53 11.49
N SER A 164 -6.31 27.53 11.99
CA SER A 164 -4.91 27.71 12.40
C SER A 164 -3.94 26.71 11.73
N PRO A 165 -3.96 26.63 10.39
CA PRO A 165 -3.10 25.70 9.64
C PRO A 165 -1.61 26.04 9.78
N HIS A 166 -1.25 27.27 10.14
CA HIS A 166 0.12 27.68 10.38
C HIS A 166 0.69 27.06 11.66
N LEU A 167 -0.15 26.80 12.67
CA LEU A 167 0.26 26.18 13.94
C LEU A 167 0.19 24.66 13.87
N PHE A 168 -1.01 24.11 13.68
CA PHE A 168 -1.20 22.67 13.68
C PHE A 168 -0.67 22.02 12.40
N GLY A 169 -0.70 22.73 11.31
CA GLY A 169 -0.32 22.21 10.01
C GLY A 169 -1.41 21.32 9.42
N TYR A 170 -1.01 20.55 8.45
CA TYR A 170 -1.86 19.54 7.80
C TYR A 170 -1.01 18.44 7.19
N THR A 171 -1.66 17.32 6.91
CA THR A 171 -1.04 16.20 6.21
C THR A 171 -1.44 16.22 4.74
N LYS A 172 -0.51 15.83 3.86
CA LYS A 172 -0.71 15.80 2.41
C LYS A 172 -0.03 14.58 1.81
N GLU A 173 -0.51 14.12 0.65
CA GLU A 173 0.18 13.09 -0.13
C GLU A 173 1.59 13.58 -0.49
N ILE A 174 2.58 12.70 -0.32
CA ILE A 174 3.98 13.02 -0.57
C ILE A 174 4.21 13.31 -2.05
N ALA A 175 4.91 14.41 -2.34
CA ALA A 175 5.25 14.79 -3.70
C ALA A 175 6.51 14.06 -4.18
N GLU A 176 6.65 13.89 -5.51
CA GLU A 176 7.78 13.17 -6.12
C GLU A 176 9.16 13.70 -5.68
N HIS A 177 9.30 15.03 -5.55
CA HIS A 177 10.56 15.63 -5.09
C HIS A 177 10.88 15.32 -3.62
N GLN A 178 9.86 15.11 -2.77
CA GLN A 178 10.04 14.72 -1.37
C GLN A 178 10.39 13.24 -1.22
N LEU A 179 9.96 12.38 -2.16
CA LEU A 179 10.36 10.97 -2.19
C LEU A 179 11.87 10.80 -2.36
N VAL A 180 12.54 11.72 -3.08
CA VAL A 180 14.00 11.71 -3.21
C VAL A 180 14.68 11.92 -1.85
N GLN A 181 14.09 12.74 -0.99
CA GLN A 181 14.63 13.07 0.32
C GLN A 181 14.24 12.04 1.41
N PHE A 182 13.04 11.48 1.33
CA PHE A 182 12.43 10.63 2.37
C PHE A 182 12.07 9.23 1.89
N GLY A 183 12.57 8.81 0.72
CA GLY A 183 12.17 7.59 0.01
C GLY A 183 12.48 6.27 0.73
N ASP A 184 13.33 6.28 1.76
CA ASP A 184 13.59 5.09 2.57
C ASP A 184 12.38 4.65 3.40
N TYR A 185 11.48 5.59 3.72
CA TYR A 185 10.28 5.33 4.50
C TYR A 185 9.00 5.43 3.67
N TYR A 186 8.88 6.48 2.83
CA TYR A 186 7.66 6.79 2.11
C TYR A 186 7.61 6.15 0.72
N ARG A 187 6.40 5.82 0.29
CA ARG A 187 6.09 5.35 -1.06
C ARG A 187 5.13 6.32 -1.74
N PRO A 188 5.05 6.31 -3.07
CA PRO A 188 4.02 7.07 -3.78
C PRO A 188 2.63 6.78 -3.24
N GLY A 189 1.85 7.83 -2.93
CA GLY A 189 0.53 7.72 -2.33
C GLY A 189 0.50 7.72 -0.79
N ASP A 190 1.65 7.75 -0.13
CA ASP A 190 1.70 7.93 1.32
C ASP A 190 1.42 9.38 1.71
N VAL A 191 1.08 9.58 2.98
CA VAL A 191 0.76 10.88 3.55
C VAL A 191 1.88 11.31 4.49
N ILE A 192 2.33 12.57 4.35
CA ILE A 192 3.35 13.20 5.19
C ILE A 192 2.80 14.47 5.83
N GLY A 193 3.27 14.82 7.02
CA GLY A 193 3.04 16.14 7.61
C GLY A 193 3.70 17.22 6.76
N TYR A 194 2.88 18.16 6.26
CA TYR A 194 3.35 19.16 5.31
C TYR A 194 3.80 20.45 5.94
N SER A 195 3.18 20.89 7.03
CA SER A 195 3.48 22.14 7.72
C SER A 195 3.21 22.04 9.22
N GLY A 196 3.55 23.08 9.97
CA GLY A 196 3.26 23.24 11.39
C GLY A 196 3.78 22.09 12.25
N ILE A 197 3.01 21.76 13.28
CA ILE A 197 3.30 20.65 14.20
C ILE A 197 3.36 19.32 13.48
N GLU A 198 2.47 19.09 12.51
CA GLU A 198 2.46 17.87 11.71
C GLU A 198 3.78 17.61 11.00
N ALA A 199 4.43 18.65 10.45
CA ALA A 199 5.74 18.51 9.81
C ALA A 199 6.89 18.50 10.84
N GLY A 200 6.81 19.34 11.87
CA GLY A 200 7.88 19.47 12.87
C GLY A 200 8.07 18.19 13.70
N TYR A 201 6.99 17.46 13.96
CA TYR A 201 7.01 16.21 14.73
C TYR A 201 6.78 14.96 13.87
N GLU A 202 6.95 15.06 12.53
CA GLU A 202 6.71 13.97 11.59
C GLU A 202 7.38 12.66 12.00
N THR A 203 8.67 12.69 12.30
CA THR A 203 9.45 11.49 12.67
C THR A 203 8.96 10.78 13.92
N PHE A 204 8.35 11.53 14.85
CA PHE A 204 7.80 10.97 16.09
C PHE A 204 6.38 10.47 15.90
N MET A 205 5.58 11.20 15.10
CA MET A 205 4.14 10.93 14.95
C MET A 205 3.83 9.89 13.90
N ARG A 206 4.69 9.67 12.90
CA ARG A 206 4.42 8.76 11.78
C ARG A 206 4.48 7.28 12.16
N GLY A 207 5.16 6.91 13.27
CA GLY A 207 5.39 5.53 13.66
C GLY A 207 6.37 4.78 12.75
N ARG A 208 6.36 3.44 12.82
CA ARG A 208 7.16 2.56 11.97
C ARG A 208 6.25 1.57 11.24
N LYS A 209 6.42 1.45 9.94
CA LYS A 209 5.64 0.53 9.12
C LYS A 209 5.97 -0.91 9.46
N GLY A 210 4.92 -1.73 9.53
CA GLY A 210 5.03 -3.17 9.62
C GLY A 210 5.10 -3.83 8.24
N VAL A 211 5.44 -5.09 8.21
CA VAL A 211 5.48 -5.93 7.01
C VAL A 211 4.79 -7.26 7.30
N GLU A 212 3.74 -7.55 6.56
CA GLU A 212 3.10 -8.86 6.55
C GLU A 212 3.57 -9.63 5.31
N PHE A 213 3.98 -10.88 5.50
CA PHE A 213 4.38 -11.76 4.43
C PHE A 213 3.20 -12.64 4.03
N ALA A 214 2.56 -12.33 2.91
CA ALA A 214 1.42 -13.07 2.40
C ALA A 214 1.87 -14.04 1.30
N ALA A 215 1.41 -15.29 1.35
CA ALA A 215 1.52 -16.22 0.26
C ALA A 215 0.48 -15.86 -0.82
N VAL A 216 0.93 -15.74 -2.06
CA VAL A 216 0.08 -15.39 -3.20
C VAL A 216 0.06 -16.51 -4.24
N ASN A 217 -1.06 -16.64 -4.94
CA ASN A 217 -1.17 -17.56 -6.08
C ASN A 217 -0.52 -16.95 -7.34
N VAL A 218 -0.54 -17.69 -8.44
CA VAL A 218 0.00 -17.27 -9.74
C VAL A 218 -0.68 -16.01 -10.31
N LEU A 219 -1.86 -15.65 -9.80
CA LEU A 219 -2.59 -14.44 -10.14
C LEU A 219 -2.27 -13.28 -9.20
N GLY A 220 -1.34 -13.46 -8.24
CA GLY A 220 -0.99 -12.44 -7.25
C GLY A 220 -2.02 -12.26 -6.12
N GLN A 221 -3.05 -13.10 -6.06
CA GLN A 221 -4.07 -13.02 -5.02
C GLN A 221 -3.59 -13.69 -3.74
N ARG A 222 -3.85 -13.06 -2.60
CA ARG A 222 -3.51 -13.58 -1.28
C ARG A 222 -4.26 -14.89 -1.01
N VAL A 223 -3.52 -15.94 -0.70
CA VAL A 223 -4.07 -17.26 -0.34
C VAL A 223 -4.01 -17.48 1.17
N SER A 224 -2.90 -17.13 1.79
CA SER A 224 -2.69 -17.32 3.23
C SER A 224 -1.60 -16.40 3.76
N SER A 225 -1.42 -16.37 5.08
CA SER A 225 -0.24 -15.77 5.71
C SER A 225 0.96 -16.70 5.54
N PHE A 226 2.12 -16.17 5.17
CA PHE A 226 3.33 -16.97 5.06
C PHE A 226 3.80 -17.44 6.45
N ASN A 227 4.12 -18.70 6.57
CA ASN A 227 4.60 -19.32 7.82
C ASN A 227 3.73 -19.01 9.05
N ASN A 228 2.40 -18.93 8.86
CA ASN A 228 1.42 -18.55 9.91
C ASN A 228 1.75 -17.22 10.59
N GLY A 229 2.30 -16.26 9.86
CA GLY A 229 2.62 -14.92 10.37
C GLY A 229 3.87 -14.83 11.27
N LYS A 230 4.64 -15.89 11.40
CA LYS A 230 5.85 -15.90 12.29
C LYS A 230 6.93 -14.91 11.84
N ASN A 231 6.94 -14.57 10.57
CA ASN A 231 7.92 -13.66 9.99
C ASN A 231 7.38 -12.22 9.90
N ASP A 232 6.11 -12.00 10.28
CA ASP A 232 5.49 -10.68 10.19
C ASP A 232 6.14 -9.72 11.18
N ILE A 233 6.35 -8.51 10.73
CA ILE A 233 6.84 -7.39 11.54
C ILE A 233 5.63 -6.50 11.83
N PRO A 234 5.13 -6.44 13.07
CA PRO A 234 4.00 -5.57 13.39
C PRO A 234 4.38 -4.09 13.21
N PRO A 235 3.42 -3.23 12.81
CA PRO A 235 3.66 -1.80 12.82
C PRO A 235 3.80 -1.28 14.25
N GLU A 236 4.64 -0.25 14.42
CA GLU A 236 4.76 0.48 15.68
C GLU A 236 4.06 1.84 15.52
N ASP A 237 3.05 2.09 16.32
CA ASP A 237 2.28 3.33 16.25
C ASP A 237 3.14 4.56 16.60
N GLY A 238 2.77 5.71 16.05
CA GLY A 238 3.44 6.96 16.32
C GLY A 238 3.17 7.49 17.73
N PHE A 239 4.11 8.26 18.24
CA PHE A 239 3.97 8.89 19.56
C PHE A 239 2.95 10.02 19.53
N ASN A 240 2.16 10.11 20.59
CA ASN A 240 1.27 11.24 20.82
C ASN A 240 2.05 12.48 21.25
N VAL A 241 1.61 13.64 20.80
CA VAL A 241 2.21 14.93 21.13
C VAL A 241 1.27 15.71 22.05
N LYS A 242 1.77 16.19 23.18
CA LYS A 242 1.06 17.10 24.07
C LYS A 242 1.66 18.51 23.92
N LEU A 243 0.79 19.48 23.62
CA LEU A 243 1.17 20.88 23.41
C LEU A 243 0.97 21.72 24.67
N GLY A 244 1.66 22.84 24.76
CA GLY A 244 1.39 23.90 25.75
C GLY A 244 0.11 24.72 25.45
N ILE A 245 -0.46 24.55 24.25
CA ILE A 245 -1.68 25.26 23.81
C ILE A 245 -2.89 24.86 24.67
N ASP A 246 -3.68 25.85 25.10
CA ASP A 246 -5.04 25.65 25.59
C ASP A 246 -6.01 25.89 24.45
N ILE A 247 -6.64 24.82 23.96
CA ILE A 247 -7.48 24.89 22.74
C ILE A 247 -8.72 25.76 22.96
N ARG A 248 -9.27 25.84 24.17
CA ARG A 248 -10.40 26.72 24.46
C ARG A 248 -10.01 28.17 24.36
N LEU A 249 -8.86 28.53 24.94
CA LEU A 249 -8.33 29.87 24.84
C LEU A 249 -8.00 30.23 23.40
N HIS A 250 -7.38 29.29 22.68
CA HIS A 250 -7.05 29.44 21.28
C HIS A 250 -8.28 29.74 20.44
N ASP A 251 -9.33 28.91 20.54
CA ASP A 251 -10.58 29.05 19.78
C ASP A 251 -11.31 30.35 20.16
N TYR A 252 -11.28 30.72 21.45
CA TYR A 252 -11.86 31.98 21.90
C TYR A 252 -11.13 33.18 21.28
N VAL A 253 -9.81 33.18 21.32
CA VAL A 253 -8.98 34.22 20.71
C VAL A 253 -9.18 34.30 19.21
N ASP A 254 -9.26 33.16 18.53
CA ASP A 254 -9.52 33.07 17.08
C ASP A 254 -10.86 33.72 16.73
N SER A 255 -11.89 33.51 17.55
CA SER A 255 -13.22 34.08 17.35
C SER A 255 -13.25 35.62 17.50
N LEU A 256 -12.31 36.21 18.25
CA LEU A 256 -12.19 37.66 18.48
C LEU A 256 -11.49 38.38 17.32
N ILE A 257 -10.59 37.68 16.63
CA ILE A 257 -9.82 38.28 15.52
C ILE A 257 -10.66 38.16 14.23
N ASN A 258 -11.33 39.24 13.88
CA ASN A 258 -12.15 39.35 12.64
C ASN A 258 -11.48 40.17 11.53
N ARG A 259 -10.22 40.58 11.72
CA ARG A 259 -9.39 41.34 10.76
C ARG A 259 -8.02 40.73 10.65
N ARG A 260 -7.25 41.12 9.63
CA ARG A 260 -5.84 40.74 9.52
C ARG A 260 -5.05 41.14 10.76
N GLY A 261 -4.43 40.19 11.43
CA GLY A 261 -3.68 40.37 12.63
C GLY A 261 -3.19 39.06 13.20
N ALA A 262 -2.37 39.15 14.22
CA ALA A 262 -1.90 37.98 14.95
C ALA A 262 -1.96 38.26 16.47
N LEU A 263 -2.22 37.18 17.23
CA LEU A 263 -2.18 37.24 18.69
C LEU A 263 -1.41 36.01 19.21
N VAL A 264 -0.53 36.27 20.17
CA VAL A 264 0.20 35.24 20.91
C VAL A 264 -0.06 35.45 22.40
N ALA A 265 -0.56 34.40 23.07
CA ALA A 265 -0.66 34.38 24.53
C ALA A 265 0.42 33.44 25.06
N ILE A 266 1.24 33.97 25.99
CA ILE A 266 2.34 33.23 26.60
C ILE A 266 2.17 33.23 28.10
N GLU A 267 2.39 32.08 28.75
CA GLU A 267 2.47 31.98 30.21
C GLU A 267 3.84 32.50 30.69
N PRO A 268 3.88 33.60 31.47
CA PRO A 268 5.16 34.21 31.75
C PRO A 268 6.08 33.40 32.66
N GLN A 269 5.52 32.47 33.43
CA GLN A 269 6.29 31.64 34.37
C GLN A 269 7.01 30.46 33.69
N THR A 270 6.36 29.84 32.66
CA THR A 270 6.86 28.65 32.00
C THR A 270 7.41 28.95 30.61
N GLY A 271 6.99 30.04 29.99
CA GLY A 271 7.26 30.36 28.59
C GLY A 271 6.41 29.59 27.61
N GLU A 272 5.42 28.81 28.08
CA GLU A 272 4.53 28.04 27.21
C GLU A 272 3.61 28.96 26.41
N ILE A 273 3.47 28.68 25.13
CA ILE A 273 2.49 29.34 24.27
C ILE A 273 1.12 28.74 24.52
N LEU A 274 0.18 29.54 25.04
CA LEU A 274 -1.18 29.11 25.34
C LEU A 274 -2.14 29.25 24.15
N ALA A 275 -1.93 30.30 23.33
CA ALA A 275 -2.66 30.52 22.09
C ALA A 275 -1.76 31.21 21.06
N LEU A 276 -1.91 30.84 19.81
CA LEU A 276 -1.21 31.43 18.67
C LEU A 276 -2.16 31.48 17.48
N VAL A 277 -2.68 32.66 17.19
CA VAL A 277 -3.65 32.89 16.12
C VAL A 277 -3.11 33.90 15.13
N SER A 278 -3.32 33.64 13.84
CA SER A 278 -2.97 34.59 12.77
C SER A 278 -4.04 34.52 11.66
N LYS A 279 -4.56 35.69 11.26
CA LYS A 279 -5.56 35.85 10.19
C LYS A 279 -5.13 36.83 9.12
#